data_7286d2a82b580f60e291992535750401
#
_entry.id   7286d2a82b580f60e291992535750401
#
_cell.length_a   1.000
_cell.length_b   1.000
_cell.length_c   1.000
_cell.angle_alpha   90.00
_cell.angle_beta   90.00
_cell.angle_gamma   90.00
#
_symmetry.space_group_name_H-M   'P 1'
#
loop_
_entity.id
_entity.type
_entity.pdbx_description
1 polymer ?
#
loop_
_entity_poly.entity_id
_entity_poly.type
_entity_poly.pdbx_seq_one_letter_code
_entity_poly.pdbx_strand_id
1 'polypeptide(L)'
;IQRGRLLPRPFLDVSGRITSGGERGLLGLAFHPGYARNGRLFVNYTDGSGDTRVVEYRRASASRANPRSARVLLTIAQPFANHNGGHLAFGPDGYLYVGTGDGGGAGDPLNSGQRLDTLLGKLLRIDVDRRTGGRPYAIPADNPYRAGGGRPEIYSYGLRNPWRFSFDRARGDLWIGDVGQNAVEEVNFRRRGAARGVNFGWNAYEGRRSFAGAGAVRGRAPVFPVAQYGRDRGCSVTGGYAYRGARVPALRGRYVFADFCSGRVWSMRAGPRPGGLREETGRLNVRLSNVTSFGEGRNGDLYVIGNGNLYRFVR
;
A
#
# COMPACT_ATOMS: atom_id res chain seq x y z
N ILE A 1 19.31 6.36 7.05
CA ILE A 1 19.72 7.03 8.29
C ILE A 1 20.57 6.07 9.10
N GLN A 2 21.75 6.48 9.52
CA GLN A 2 22.64 5.69 10.39
C GLN A 2 22.99 6.53 11.62
N ARG A 3 22.77 5.99 12.81
CA ARG A 3 22.97 6.69 14.10
C ARG A 3 22.30 8.07 14.14
N GLY A 4 21.07 8.17 13.63
CA GLY A 4 20.30 9.40 13.59
C GLY A 4 20.69 10.40 12.50
N ARG A 5 21.70 10.12 11.67
CA ARG A 5 22.17 11.02 10.60
C ARG A 5 21.78 10.47 9.23
N LEU A 6 21.32 11.34 8.34
CA LEU A 6 21.12 11.00 6.94
C LEU A 6 22.51 10.77 6.29
N LEU A 7 22.64 9.65 5.59
CA LEU A 7 23.89 9.38 4.88
C LEU A 7 23.96 10.23 3.60
N PRO A 8 25.15 10.71 3.21
CA PRO A 8 25.31 11.57 2.02
C PRO A 8 25.06 10.82 0.70
N ARG A 9 25.18 9.50 0.70
CA ARG A 9 24.90 8.67 -0.48
C ARG A 9 23.63 7.85 -0.24
N PRO A 10 22.72 7.77 -1.25
CA PRO A 10 21.52 6.94 -1.13
C PRO A 10 21.89 5.46 -1.01
N PHE A 11 21.03 4.68 -0.34
CA PHE A 11 21.14 3.24 -0.26
C PHE A 11 20.96 2.56 -1.63
N LEU A 12 20.01 3.04 -2.41
CA LEU A 12 19.73 2.67 -3.79
C LEU A 12 19.37 3.96 -4.55
N ASP A 13 20.01 4.18 -5.68
CA ASP A 13 19.66 5.24 -6.61
C ASP A 13 19.02 4.62 -7.86
N VAL A 14 17.79 5.01 -8.15
CA VAL A 14 17.01 4.63 -9.34
C VAL A 14 16.52 5.86 -10.11
N SER A 15 17.03 7.06 -9.80
CA SER A 15 16.59 8.34 -10.38
C SER A 15 16.59 8.33 -11.91
N GLY A 16 17.62 7.75 -12.54
CA GLY A 16 17.72 7.61 -14.00
C GLY A 16 16.75 6.60 -14.63
N ARG A 17 15.88 5.97 -13.85
CA ARG A 17 14.93 4.95 -14.31
C ARG A 17 13.47 5.33 -14.10
N ILE A 18 13.19 6.43 -13.41
CA ILE A 18 11.85 6.82 -12.98
C ILE A 18 11.39 8.11 -13.63
N THR A 19 10.10 8.15 -13.94
CA THR A 19 9.36 9.39 -14.16
C THR A 19 8.73 9.82 -12.86
N SER A 20 8.87 11.09 -12.49
CA SER A 20 8.31 11.68 -11.27
C SER A 20 7.37 12.83 -11.61
N GLY A 21 6.51 13.18 -10.64
CA GLY A 21 5.52 14.25 -10.74
C GLY A 21 4.09 13.75 -10.54
N GLY A 22 3.26 14.52 -9.87
CA GLY A 22 1.96 14.05 -9.41
C GLY A 22 2.08 12.84 -8.50
N GLU A 23 1.46 11.72 -8.88
CA GLU A 23 1.55 10.46 -8.14
C GLU A 23 2.68 9.54 -8.63
N ARG A 24 3.42 9.93 -9.68
CA ARG A 24 4.52 9.14 -10.25
C ARG A 24 5.80 9.29 -9.43
N GLY A 25 6.64 8.26 -9.42
CA GLY A 25 7.93 8.28 -8.73
C GLY A 25 8.34 6.93 -8.17
N LEU A 26 9.17 6.94 -7.12
CA LEU A 26 9.49 5.77 -6.29
C LEU A 26 8.37 5.60 -5.24
N LEU A 27 7.48 4.65 -5.46
CA LEU A 27 6.21 4.54 -4.73
C LEU A 27 6.24 3.52 -3.60
N GLY A 28 7.08 2.49 -3.70
CA GLY A 28 7.13 1.42 -2.71
C GLY A 28 8.51 0.84 -2.49
N LEU A 29 8.76 0.41 -1.26
CA LEU A 29 9.97 -0.32 -0.86
C LEU A 29 9.57 -1.40 0.15
N ALA A 30 10.04 -2.62 -0.08
CA ALA A 30 9.93 -3.70 0.90
C ALA A 30 11.24 -4.50 0.98
N PHE A 31 11.65 -4.84 2.20
CA PHE A 31 12.74 -5.79 2.41
C PHE A 31 12.17 -7.20 2.52
N HIS A 32 12.86 -8.16 1.92
CA HIS A 32 12.50 -9.57 2.08
C HIS A 32 12.50 -9.99 3.56
N PRO A 33 11.58 -10.83 4.04
CA PRO A 33 11.60 -11.28 5.44
C PRO A 33 12.94 -11.87 5.89
N GLY A 34 13.64 -12.54 5.00
CA GLY A 34 14.99 -13.04 5.20
C GLY A 34 16.12 -12.09 4.81
N TYR A 35 15.87 -10.76 4.72
CA TYR A 35 16.84 -9.77 4.22
C TYR A 35 18.22 -9.84 4.88
N ALA A 36 18.29 -10.11 6.17
CA ALA A 36 19.55 -10.24 6.89
C ALA A 36 20.47 -11.30 6.24
N ARG A 37 19.89 -12.41 5.74
CA ARG A 37 20.60 -13.52 5.12
C ARG A 37 20.79 -13.34 3.61
N ASN A 38 19.72 -12.94 2.89
CA ASN A 38 19.70 -12.97 1.43
C ASN A 38 19.91 -11.61 0.77
N GLY A 39 19.84 -10.49 1.52
CA GLY A 39 20.07 -9.14 1.04
C GLY A 39 19.06 -8.66 -0.02
N ARG A 40 17.89 -9.31 -0.18
CA ARG A 40 16.91 -8.98 -1.22
C ARG A 40 15.99 -7.87 -0.76
N LEU A 41 15.77 -6.89 -1.64
CA LEU A 41 14.80 -5.81 -1.46
C LEU A 41 14.04 -5.59 -2.76
N PHE A 42 12.87 -4.99 -2.64
CA PHE A 42 11.93 -4.79 -3.74
C PHE A 42 11.52 -3.33 -3.76
N VAL A 43 11.48 -2.75 -4.93
CA VAL A 43 10.97 -1.39 -5.13
C VAL A 43 9.87 -1.39 -6.18
N ASN A 44 8.95 -0.45 -6.04
CA ASN A 44 7.95 -0.13 -7.04
C ASN A 44 8.15 1.31 -7.46
N TYR A 45 8.21 1.54 -8.76
CA TYR A 45 8.34 2.88 -9.33
C TYR A 45 7.63 2.96 -10.68
N THR A 46 7.35 4.16 -11.15
CA THR A 46 6.92 4.44 -12.51
C THR A 46 8.15 4.72 -13.39
N ASP A 47 8.30 3.99 -14.47
CA ASP A 47 9.44 4.11 -15.37
C ASP A 47 9.34 5.32 -16.32
N GLY A 48 10.29 5.47 -17.25
CA GLY A 48 10.35 6.57 -18.21
C GLY A 48 9.11 6.70 -19.10
N SER A 49 8.37 5.61 -19.31
CA SER A 49 7.09 5.59 -20.04
C SER A 49 5.88 5.88 -19.13
N GLY A 50 6.09 5.95 -17.83
CA GLY A 50 5.05 6.08 -16.81
C GLY A 50 4.47 4.75 -16.33
N ASP A 51 4.96 3.62 -16.83
CA ASP A 51 4.48 2.29 -16.45
C ASP A 51 5.02 1.85 -15.09
N THR A 52 4.20 1.12 -14.35
CA THR A 52 4.59 0.55 -13.06
C THR A 52 5.60 -0.57 -13.25
N ARG A 53 6.72 -0.50 -12.52
CA ARG A 53 7.75 -1.52 -12.40
C ARG A 53 7.88 -2.00 -10.96
N VAL A 54 7.74 -3.31 -10.74
CA VAL A 54 8.15 -3.95 -9.48
C VAL A 54 9.47 -4.66 -9.74
N VAL A 55 10.52 -4.24 -9.01
CA VAL A 55 11.89 -4.67 -9.28
C VAL A 55 12.57 -5.16 -8.01
N GLU A 56 13.19 -6.34 -8.09
CA GLU A 56 14.06 -6.85 -7.04
C GLU A 56 15.47 -6.31 -7.23
N TYR A 57 16.09 -5.94 -6.11
CA TYR A 57 17.52 -5.63 -6.01
C TYR A 57 18.18 -6.45 -4.90
N ARG A 58 19.50 -6.47 -4.89
CA ARG A 58 20.30 -7.10 -3.86
C ARG A 58 21.17 -6.09 -3.12
N ARG A 59 21.39 -6.32 -1.85
CA ARG A 59 22.35 -5.58 -1.04
C ARG A 59 23.78 -5.84 -1.54
N ALA A 60 24.58 -4.79 -1.69
CA ALA A 60 26.00 -4.88 -1.95
C ALA A 60 26.82 -4.74 -0.66
N SER A 61 26.36 -3.89 0.28
CA SER A 61 26.97 -3.70 1.60
C SER A 61 25.90 -3.32 2.63
N ALA A 62 26.29 -3.11 3.88
CA ALA A 62 25.36 -2.67 4.93
C ALA A 62 24.63 -1.36 4.60
N SER A 63 25.23 -0.48 3.79
CA SER A 63 24.71 0.86 3.44
C SER A 63 24.42 1.06 1.96
N ARG A 64 24.49 0.00 1.13
CA ARG A 64 24.32 0.11 -0.33
C ARG A 64 23.65 -1.12 -0.92
N ALA A 65 22.70 -0.91 -1.80
CA ALA A 65 22.20 -1.92 -2.73
C ALA A 65 23.03 -1.90 -4.04
N ASN A 66 23.01 -3.01 -4.76
CA ASN A 66 23.66 -3.13 -6.07
C ASN A 66 22.66 -2.75 -7.18
N PRO A 67 22.79 -1.60 -7.86
CA PRO A 67 21.85 -1.19 -8.91
C PRO A 67 21.92 -2.08 -10.17
N ARG A 68 23.03 -2.84 -10.37
CA ARG A 68 23.19 -3.79 -11.48
C ARG A 68 22.48 -5.13 -11.20
N SER A 69 22.02 -5.38 -9.98
CA SER A 69 21.28 -6.60 -9.61
C SER A 69 19.79 -6.54 -9.94
N ALA A 70 19.34 -5.49 -10.63
CA ALA A 70 17.93 -5.29 -10.96
C ALA A 70 17.33 -6.50 -11.67
N ARG A 71 16.23 -7.02 -11.14
CA ARG A 71 15.41 -8.06 -11.75
C ARG A 71 13.95 -7.60 -11.74
N VAL A 72 13.42 -7.30 -12.92
CA VAL A 72 12.03 -6.91 -13.08
C VAL A 72 11.13 -8.11 -12.77
N LEU A 73 10.16 -7.92 -11.88
CA LEU A 73 9.14 -8.91 -11.52
C LEU A 73 7.84 -8.64 -12.26
N LEU A 74 7.34 -7.41 -12.19
CA LEU A 74 6.10 -7.00 -12.83
C LEU A 74 6.32 -5.72 -13.65
N THR A 75 5.67 -5.67 -14.79
CA THR A 75 5.45 -4.48 -15.60
C THR A 75 3.96 -4.35 -15.79
N ILE A 76 3.40 -3.19 -15.42
CA ILE A 76 1.97 -2.91 -15.52
C ILE A 76 1.80 -1.58 -16.25
N ALA A 77 1.18 -1.62 -17.42
CA ALA A 77 0.89 -0.43 -18.19
C ALA A 77 -0.05 0.50 -17.39
N GLN A 78 0.27 1.80 -17.39
CA GLN A 78 -0.50 2.83 -16.71
C GLN A 78 -1.17 3.74 -17.74
N PRO A 79 -2.50 3.65 -17.89
CA PRO A 79 -3.21 4.44 -18.91
C PRO A 79 -3.23 5.94 -18.61
N PHE A 80 -3.09 6.33 -17.34
CA PHE A 80 -3.06 7.72 -16.88
C PHE A 80 -1.91 7.98 -15.91
N ALA A 81 -1.67 9.26 -15.60
CA ALA A 81 -0.56 9.69 -14.74
C ALA A 81 -0.83 9.56 -13.24
N ASN A 82 -2.08 9.30 -12.86
CA ASN A 82 -2.55 9.22 -11.48
C ASN A 82 -3.06 7.82 -11.11
N HIS A 83 -3.39 7.61 -9.84
CA HIS A 83 -3.82 6.35 -9.25
C HIS A 83 -2.81 5.22 -9.50
N ASN A 84 -1.53 5.49 -9.28
CA ASN A 84 -0.48 4.51 -9.48
C ASN A 84 -0.37 3.51 -8.31
N GLY A 85 -0.88 3.85 -7.11
CA GLY A 85 -0.73 3.03 -5.91
C GLY A 85 0.74 2.79 -5.56
N GLY A 86 1.21 1.55 -5.73
CA GLY A 86 2.64 1.21 -5.73
C GLY A 86 3.21 0.73 -4.41
N HIS A 87 2.44 0.69 -3.33
CA HIS A 87 2.94 0.18 -2.06
C HIS A 87 3.28 -1.31 -2.12
N LEU A 88 4.36 -1.68 -1.44
CA LEU A 88 4.85 -3.05 -1.30
C LEU A 88 4.90 -3.46 0.16
N ALA A 89 4.43 -4.65 0.48
CA ALA A 89 4.63 -5.26 1.80
C ALA A 89 4.68 -6.78 1.69
N PHE A 90 5.48 -7.41 2.55
CA PHE A 90 5.38 -8.86 2.75
C PHE A 90 4.26 -9.17 3.74
N GLY A 91 3.40 -10.11 3.35
CA GLY A 91 2.36 -10.62 4.22
C GLY A 91 2.90 -11.57 5.29
N PRO A 92 2.07 -11.92 6.30
CA PRO A 92 2.42 -12.90 7.34
C PRO A 92 2.60 -14.33 6.79
N ASP A 93 2.30 -14.54 5.52
CA ASP A 93 2.47 -15.77 4.75
C ASP A 93 3.80 -15.81 3.96
N GLY A 94 4.60 -14.73 4.04
CA GLY A 94 5.90 -14.62 3.39
C GLY A 94 5.85 -14.21 1.92
N TYR A 95 4.67 -13.99 1.33
CA TYR A 95 4.53 -13.56 -0.05
C TYR A 95 4.58 -12.02 -0.17
N LEU A 96 5.00 -11.54 -1.35
CA LEU A 96 5.01 -10.11 -1.65
C LEU A 96 3.63 -9.67 -2.14
N TYR A 97 3.09 -8.65 -1.49
CA TYR A 97 1.87 -7.97 -1.89
C TYR A 97 2.19 -6.64 -2.56
N VAL A 98 1.42 -6.32 -3.60
CA VAL A 98 1.57 -5.09 -4.39
C VAL A 98 0.20 -4.43 -4.51
N GLY A 99 0.05 -3.22 -4.01
CA GLY A 99 -1.15 -2.40 -4.21
C GLY A 99 -1.04 -1.66 -5.54
N THR A 100 -2.03 -1.79 -6.40
CA THR A 100 -2.11 -1.06 -7.67
C THR A 100 -3.38 -0.22 -7.71
N GLY A 101 -3.26 1.03 -8.14
CA GLY A 101 -4.43 1.84 -8.45
C GLY A 101 -5.18 1.34 -9.68
N ASP A 102 -6.36 1.90 -9.92
CA ASP A 102 -7.19 1.59 -11.09
C ASP A 102 -6.59 2.07 -12.42
N GLY A 103 -5.46 2.79 -12.35
CA GLY A 103 -4.74 3.32 -13.49
C GLY A 103 -5.14 4.73 -13.84
N GLY A 104 -6.05 5.37 -13.08
CA GLY A 104 -6.37 6.78 -13.18
C GLY A 104 -7.61 7.11 -13.99
N GLY A 105 -7.80 8.40 -14.17
CA GLY A 105 -9.03 8.95 -14.74
C GLY A 105 -10.18 9.05 -13.73
N ALA A 106 -11.06 10.01 -13.92
CA ALA A 106 -12.21 10.19 -13.04
C ALA A 106 -13.23 9.06 -13.24
N GLY A 107 -13.65 8.41 -12.14
CA GLY A 107 -14.66 7.37 -12.14
C GLY A 107 -14.22 6.03 -12.72
N ASP A 108 -12.90 5.79 -12.89
CA ASP A 108 -12.36 4.56 -13.45
C ASP A 108 -12.93 4.24 -14.84
N PRO A 109 -12.64 5.06 -15.87
CA PRO A 109 -13.26 4.96 -17.18
C PRO A 109 -13.00 3.62 -17.89
N LEU A 110 -11.99 2.86 -17.45
CA LEU A 110 -11.65 1.54 -17.97
C LEU A 110 -12.27 0.40 -17.14
N ASN A 111 -13.00 0.72 -16.08
CA ASN A 111 -13.59 -0.23 -15.13
C ASN A 111 -12.55 -1.21 -14.54
N SER A 112 -11.32 -0.73 -14.36
CA SER A 112 -10.18 -1.53 -13.91
C SER A 112 -10.41 -2.11 -12.51
N GLY A 113 -11.09 -1.38 -11.63
CA GLY A 113 -11.41 -1.84 -10.28
C GLY A 113 -12.16 -3.18 -10.30
N GLN A 114 -13.16 -3.33 -11.17
CA GLN A 114 -14.02 -4.52 -11.24
C GLN A 114 -13.55 -5.57 -12.26
N ARG A 115 -12.70 -5.23 -13.22
CA ARG A 115 -12.17 -6.19 -14.21
C ARG A 115 -11.12 -7.10 -13.59
N LEU A 116 -11.16 -8.39 -13.90
CA LEU A 116 -10.23 -9.40 -13.39
C LEU A 116 -9.14 -9.80 -14.41
N ASP A 117 -9.22 -9.31 -15.64
CA ASP A 117 -8.24 -9.50 -16.71
C ASP A 117 -7.10 -8.47 -16.70
N THR A 118 -7.15 -7.48 -15.81
CA THR A 118 -6.12 -6.47 -15.58
C THR A 118 -5.52 -6.56 -14.17
N LEU A 119 -4.30 -6.04 -14.00
CA LEU A 119 -3.62 -5.92 -12.70
C LEU A 119 -3.88 -4.59 -12.01
N LEU A 120 -4.66 -3.68 -12.61
CA LEU A 120 -5.01 -2.37 -12.08
C LEU A 120 -6.22 -2.46 -11.12
N GLY A 121 -6.26 -1.61 -10.09
CA GLY A 121 -7.31 -1.59 -9.07
C GLY A 121 -7.31 -2.83 -8.15
N LYS A 122 -6.11 -3.31 -7.78
CA LYS A 122 -5.91 -4.61 -7.13
C LYS A 122 -4.97 -4.56 -5.92
N LEU A 123 -5.11 -5.56 -5.10
CA LEU A 123 -4.03 -6.06 -4.27
C LEU A 123 -3.53 -7.36 -4.91
N LEU A 124 -2.31 -7.34 -5.43
CA LEU A 124 -1.66 -8.50 -6.04
C LEU A 124 -0.86 -9.27 -4.99
N ARG A 125 -0.63 -10.56 -5.21
CA ARG A 125 0.16 -11.43 -4.32
C ARG A 125 0.98 -12.41 -5.13
N ILE A 126 2.30 -12.38 -4.96
CA ILE A 126 3.27 -13.20 -5.71
C ILE A 126 4.30 -13.84 -4.79
N ASP A 127 4.78 -15.03 -5.17
CA ASP A 127 5.88 -15.73 -4.51
C ASP A 127 7.19 -15.38 -5.22
N VAL A 128 7.99 -14.55 -4.58
CA VAL A 128 9.28 -14.08 -5.12
C VAL A 128 10.43 -15.06 -4.91
N ASP A 129 10.23 -16.11 -4.13
CA ASP A 129 11.23 -17.13 -3.81
C ASP A 129 11.26 -18.26 -4.83
N ARG A 130 10.19 -18.40 -5.61
CA ARG A 130 10.04 -19.40 -6.66
C ARG A 130 9.82 -18.74 -8.01
N ARG A 131 10.03 -19.51 -9.07
CA ARG A 131 9.74 -19.12 -10.45
C ARG A 131 8.91 -20.23 -11.11
N THR A 132 7.92 -19.85 -11.90
CA THR A 132 7.03 -20.84 -12.56
C THR A 132 6.52 -20.31 -13.90
N GLY A 133 6.52 -21.14 -14.94
CA GLY A 133 5.90 -20.83 -16.22
C GLY A 133 6.53 -19.61 -16.93
N GLY A 134 7.87 -19.50 -16.91
CA GLY A 134 8.59 -18.40 -17.55
C GLY A 134 8.52 -17.06 -16.80
N ARG A 135 7.74 -16.97 -15.70
CA ARG A 135 7.67 -15.76 -14.87
C ARG A 135 8.86 -15.68 -13.91
N PRO A 136 9.32 -14.47 -13.57
CA PRO A 136 10.39 -14.26 -12.58
C PRO A 136 9.92 -14.50 -11.12
N TYR A 137 8.67 -14.89 -10.91
CA TYR A 137 8.02 -15.24 -9.63
C TYR A 137 7.10 -16.45 -9.85
N ALA A 138 6.59 -17.03 -8.76
CA ALA A 138 5.52 -18.03 -8.81
C ALA A 138 4.20 -17.43 -8.30
N ILE A 139 3.09 -18.08 -8.66
CA ILE A 139 1.76 -17.78 -8.13
C ILE A 139 1.52 -18.66 -6.91
N PRO A 140 1.21 -18.08 -5.72
CA PRO A 140 0.84 -18.85 -4.54
C PRO A 140 -0.30 -19.83 -4.82
N ALA A 141 -0.23 -21.02 -4.26
CA ALA A 141 -1.16 -22.11 -4.58
C ALA A 141 -2.61 -21.76 -4.25
N ASP A 142 -2.81 -20.92 -3.26
CA ASP A 142 -4.13 -20.48 -2.79
C ASP A 142 -4.56 -19.10 -3.32
N ASN A 143 -3.91 -18.53 -4.34
CA ASN A 143 -4.41 -17.33 -5.00
C ASN A 143 -5.78 -17.62 -5.65
N PRO A 144 -6.76 -16.70 -5.49
CA PRO A 144 -8.15 -16.98 -5.85
C PRO A 144 -8.39 -17.24 -7.34
N TYR A 145 -7.54 -16.67 -8.20
CA TYR A 145 -7.66 -16.77 -9.66
C TYR A 145 -6.53 -17.60 -10.30
N ARG A 146 -5.81 -18.39 -9.51
CA ARG A 146 -4.72 -19.24 -10.01
C ARG A 146 -5.17 -20.23 -11.08
N ALA A 147 -6.37 -20.78 -10.93
CA ALA A 147 -6.95 -21.76 -11.87
C ALA A 147 -7.72 -21.13 -13.03
N GLY A 148 -7.82 -19.80 -13.09
CA GLY A 148 -8.57 -19.08 -14.13
C GLY A 148 -9.61 -18.11 -13.56
N GLY A 149 -10.40 -17.50 -14.43
CA GLY A 149 -11.42 -16.51 -14.09
C GLY A 149 -10.86 -15.11 -13.80
N GLY A 150 -9.54 -14.92 -13.95
CA GLY A 150 -8.85 -13.64 -13.76
C GLY A 150 -7.34 -13.80 -13.83
N ARG A 151 -6.61 -12.68 -13.70
CA ARG A 151 -5.15 -12.68 -13.62
C ARG A 151 -4.73 -13.41 -12.35
N PRO A 152 -3.83 -14.39 -12.43
CA PRO A 152 -3.49 -15.26 -11.30
C PRO A 152 -2.77 -14.55 -10.15
N GLU A 153 -2.19 -13.37 -10.41
CA GLU A 153 -1.55 -12.51 -9.41
C GLU A 153 -2.55 -11.85 -8.45
N ILE A 154 -3.83 -11.72 -8.85
CA ILE A 154 -4.86 -11.01 -8.08
C ILE A 154 -5.14 -11.76 -6.77
N TYR A 155 -5.05 -11.01 -5.66
CA TYR A 155 -5.46 -11.45 -4.32
C TYR A 155 -6.80 -10.85 -3.90
N SER A 156 -7.00 -9.54 -4.15
CA SER A 156 -8.24 -8.80 -3.97
C SER A 156 -8.41 -7.76 -5.08
N TYR A 157 -9.61 -7.24 -5.27
CA TYR A 157 -9.93 -6.29 -6.31
C TYR A 157 -10.95 -5.24 -5.85
N GLY A 158 -11.33 -4.32 -6.74
CA GLY A 158 -12.28 -3.27 -6.40
C GLY A 158 -11.66 -2.16 -5.55
N LEU A 159 -10.39 -1.85 -5.78
CA LEU A 159 -9.67 -0.75 -5.17
C LEU A 159 -9.48 0.39 -6.18
N ARG A 160 -9.51 1.64 -5.71
CA ARG A 160 -9.30 2.83 -6.53
C ARG A 160 -7.82 3.22 -6.59
N ASN A 161 -7.26 3.60 -5.46
CA ASN A 161 -5.88 4.01 -5.33
C ASN A 161 -5.36 3.65 -3.92
N PRO A 162 -5.10 2.36 -3.66
CA PRO A 162 -4.62 1.89 -2.35
C PRO A 162 -3.22 2.43 -2.10
N TRP A 163 -3.16 3.62 -1.47
CA TRP A 163 -1.90 4.36 -1.34
C TRP A 163 -0.92 3.67 -0.39
N ARG A 164 -1.38 3.36 0.84
CA ARG A 164 -0.60 2.51 1.76
C ARG A 164 -1.51 1.44 2.35
N PHE A 165 -0.99 0.23 2.41
CA PHE A 165 -1.57 -0.86 3.15
C PHE A 165 -0.54 -1.46 4.10
N SER A 166 -0.97 -2.18 5.11
CA SER A 166 -0.08 -2.84 6.05
C SER A 166 -0.69 -4.11 6.62
N PHE A 167 0.17 -5.00 7.08
CA PHE A 167 -0.23 -6.13 7.90
C PHE A 167 0.10 -5.85 9.36
N ASP A 168 -0.87 -6.03 10.25
CA ASP A 168 -0.63 -5.96 11.68
C ASP A 168 0.38 -7.04 12.08
N ARG A 169 1.58 -6.67 12.52
CA ARG A 169 2.65 -7.61 12.85
C ARG A 169 2.31 -8.62 13.93
N ALA A 170 1.34 -8.30 14.82
CA ALA A 170 0.93 -9.19 15.90
C ALA A 170 -0.19 -10.16 15.47
N ARG A 171 -1.02 -9.77 14.51
CA ARG A 171 -2.24 -10.51 14.16
C ARG A 171 -2.26 -10.98 12.71
N GLY A 172 -1.47 -10.35 11.84
CA GLY A 172 -1.51 -10.57 10.40
C GLY A 172 -2.73 -9.98 9.69
N ASP A 173 -3.52 -9.16 10.38
CA ASP A 173 -4.71 -8.52 9.82
C ASP A 173 -4.30 -7.44 8.82
N LEU A 174 -5.00 -7.37 7.69
CA LEU A 174 -4.74 -6.43 6.59
C LEU A 174 -5.52 -5.13 6.81
N TRP A 175 -4.82 -4.00 6.62
CA TRP A 175 -5.36 -2.66 6.62
C TRP A 175 -4.99 -1.96 5.32
N ILE A 176 -5.93 -1.25 4.68
CA ILE A 176 -5.71 -0.53 3.42
C ILE A 176 -6.29 0.87 3.55
N GLY A 177 -5.49 1.90 3.26
CA GLY A 177 -5.98 3.24 2.97
C GLY A 177 -6.21 3.34 1.47
N ASP A 178 -7.46 3.49 1.05
CA ASP A 178 -7.85 3.60 -0.36
C ASP A 178 -8.42 4.99 -0.63
N VAL A 179 -7.76 5.72 -1.52
CA VAL A 179 -8.10 7.12 -1.83
C VAL A 179 -9.38 7.18 -2.66
N GLY A 180 -10.37 7.90 -2.15
CA GLY A 180 -11.66 8.06 -2.79
C GLY A 180 -11.68 9.05 -3.94
N GLN A 181 -12.82 9.14 -4.65
CA GLN A 181 -12.96 10.01 -5.81
C GLN A 181 -13.34 11.45 -5.41
N ASN A 182 -14.54 11.64 -4.88
CA ASN A 182 -15.10 12.95 -4.61
C ASN A 182 -15.76 13.09 -3.24
N ALA A 183 -16.26 12.00 -2.67
CA ALA A 183 -17.13 12.04 -1.50
C ALA A 183 -16.41 11.66 -0.22
N VAL A 184 -15.69 10.54 -0.21
CA VAL A 184 -15.11 9.98 1.01
C VAL A 184 -13.75 9.35 0.76
N GLU A 185 -12.93 9.35 1.81
CA GLU A 185 -11.71 8.56 1.94
C GLU A 185 -11.99 7.31 2.75
N GLU A 186 -11.29 6.20 2.47
CA GLU A 186 -11.62 4.88 3.00
C GLU A 186 -10.47 4.22 3.75
N VAL A 187 -10.80 3.57 4.88
CA VAL A 187 -9.93 2.60 5.54
C VAL A 187 -10.61 1.24 5.50
N ASN A 188 -10.00 0.32 4.78
CA ASN A 188 -10.46 -1.05 4.63
C ASN A 188 -9.72 -1.98 5.60
N PHE A 189 -10.41 -3.02 6.08
CA PHE A 189 -9.87 -4.00 7.02
C PHE A 189 -10.30 -5.41 6.67
N ARG A 190 -9.35 -6.36 6.77
CA ARG A 190 -9.66 -7.80 6.71
C ARG A 190 -8.81 -8.56 7.71
N ARG A 191 -9.39 -9.55 8.36
CA ARG A 191 -8.64 -10.48 9.20
C ARG A 191 -7.63 -11.24 8.35
N ARG A 192 -6.57 -11.73 8.97
CA ARG A 192 -5.56 -12.58 8.34
C ARG A 192 -6.21 -13.63 7.43
N GLY A 193 -5.78 -13.70 6.17
CA GLY A 193 -6.28 -14.63 5.16
C GLY A 193 -7.67 -14.32 4.60
N ALA A 194 -8.45 -13.45 5.23
CA ALA A 194 -9.84 -13.19 4.85
C ALA A 194 -10.00 -12.16 3.71
N ALA A 195 -8.90 -11.66 3.13
CA ALA A 195 -8.95 -10.76 1.98
C ALA A 195 -8.91 -11.50 0.62
N ARG A 196 -8.74 -12.82 0.62
CA ARG A 196 -8.63 -13.63 -0.60
C ARG A 196 -9.91 -13.58 -1.45
N GLY A 197 -9.80 -13.03 -2.67
CA GLY A 197 -10.90 -12.88 -3.62
C GLY A 197 -11.95 -11.84 -3.20
N VAL A 198 -11.62 -10.95 -2.25
CA VAL A 198 -12.53 -9.89 -1.79
C VAL A 198 -12.64 -8.80 -2.84
N ASN A 199 -13.88 -8.32 -3.08
CA ASN A 199 -14.20 -7.11 -3.80
C ASN A 199 -14.37 -5.97 -2.79
N PHE A 200 -13.57 -4.89 -2.91
CA PHE A 200 -13.67 -3.70 -2.06
C PHE A 200 -14.63 -2.64 -2.62
N GLY A 201 -15.24 -2.88 -3.76
CA GLY A 201 -16.40 -2.14 -4.25
C GLY A 201 -16.16 -1.10 -5.33
N TRP A 202 -14.96 -0.55 -5.46
CA TRP A 202 -14.67 0.43 -6.51
C TRP A 202 -14.72 -0.22 -7.91
N ASN A 203 -15.38 0.35 -8.93
CA ASN A 203 -16.00 1.68 -9.01
C ASN A 203 -17.56 1.63 -8.83
N ALA A 204 -18.14 0.53 -8.40
CA ALA A 204 -19.57 0.48 -8.10
C ALA A 204 -19.93 1.29 -6.84
N TYR A 205 -18.99 1.42 -5.92
CA TYR A 205 -19.16 2.16 -4.67
C TYR A 205 -17.96 3.07 -4.40
N GLU A 206 -18.23 4.21 -3.77
CA GLU A 206 -17.25 5.05 -3.09
C GLU A 206 -17.62 5.07 -1.60
N GLY A 207 -16.76 4.49 -0.75
CA GLY A 207 -17.14 4.20 0.62
C GLY A 207 -18.30 3.20 0.69
N ARG A 208 -19.36 3.62 1.34
CA ARG A 208 -20.60 2.83 1.50
C ARG A 208 -21.73 3.31 0.58
N ARG A 209 -21.46 4.24 -0.33
CA ARG A 209 -22.43 4.84 -1.22
C ARG A 209 -22.24 4.31 -2.62
N SER A 210 -23.34 4.05 -3.32
CA SER A 210 -23.27 3.77 -4.75
C SER A 210 -22.63 4.95 -5.47
N PHE A 211 -21.69 4.66 -6.36
CA PHE A 211 -21.01 5.68 -7.15
C PHE A 211 -21.84 5.95 -8.43
N ALA A 212 -22.18 7.21 -8.67
CA ALA A 212 -22.96 7.60 -9.85
C ALA A 212 -22.15 7.37 -11.15
N GLY A 213 -22.74 6.70 -12.12
CA GLY A 213 -22.04 6.29 -13.36
C GLY A 213 -21.20 5.03 -13.22
N ALA A 214 -21.35 4.31 -12.10
CA ALA A 214 -20.63 3.10 -11.83
C ALA A 214 -20.92 1.96 -12.82
N GLY A 215 -19.91 1.15 -13.06
CA GLY A 215 -20.07 -0.19 -13.63
C GLY A 215 -20.81 -1.14 -12.65
N ALA A 216 -21.38 -2.20 -13.19
CA ALA A 216 -21.99 -3.23 -12.35
C ALA A 216 -20.92 -3.91 -11.46
N VAL A 217 -21.31 -4.23 -10.23
CA VAL A 217 -20.50 -5.12 -9.35
C VAL A 217 -20.25 -6.44 -10.09
N ARG A 218 -19.00 -6.82 -10.20
CA ARG A 218 -18.60 -8.09 -10.80
C ARG A 218 -18.11 -9.08 -9.75
N GLY A 219 -18.48 -10.33 -9.90
CA GLY A 219 -18.05 -11.40 -9.03
C GLY A 219 -18.68 -11.33 -7.63
N ARG A 220 -17.86 -11.17 -6.58
CA ARG A 220 -18.34 -11.23 -5.19
C ARG A 220 -18.98 -9.91 -4.74
N ALA A 221 -19.95 -10.02 -3.83
CA ALA A 221 -20.53 -8.86 -3.16
C ALA A 221 -19.45 -7.98 -2.51
N PRO A 222 -19.57 -6.65 -2.57
CA PRO A 222 -18.59 -5.74 -2.02
C PRO A 222 -18.47 -5.84 -0.49
N VAL A 223 -17.26 -5.64 0.00
CA VAL A 223 -16.98 -5.44 1.42
C VAL A 223 -16.68 -3.97 1.65
N PHE A 224 -17.44 -3.38 2.56
CA PHE A 224 -17.36 -1.96 2.84
C PHE A 224 -16.26 -1.61 3.86
N PRO A 225 -15.74 -0.36 3.83
CA PRO A 225 -14.70 0.11 4.73
C PRO A 225 -15.14 0.11 6.19
N VAL A 226 -14.18 -0.06 7.11
CA VAL A 226 -14.39 -0.01 8.55
C VAL A 226 -14.40 1.42 9.09
N ALA A 227 -13.79 2.36 8.35
CA ALA A 227 -13.87 3.79 8.59
C ALA A 227 -13.87 4.54 7.25
N GLN A 228 -14.52 5.68 7.23
CA GLN A 228 -14.52 6.64 6.12
C GLN A 228 -14.65 8.06 6.69
N TYR A 229 -14.16 9.05 5.93
CA TYR A 229 -14.33 10.46 6.27
C TYR A 229 -14.51 11.30 5.01
N GLY A 230 -15.26 12.39 5.14
CA GLY A 230 -15.59 13.30 4.03
C GLY A 230 -14.52 14.33 3.73
N ARG A 231 -14.76 15.11 2.70
CA ARG A 231 -13.87 16.17 2.20
C ARG A 231 -13.68 17.33 3.19
N ASP A 232 -14.58 17.48 4.15
CA ASP A 232 -14.47 18.42 5.27
C ASP A 232 -13.30 18.09 6.23
N ARG A 233 -12.82 16.85 6.19
CA ARG A 233 -11.74 16.36 7.07
C ARG A 233 -10.42 16.12 6.37
N GLY A 234 -10.43 15.91 5.07
CA GLY A 234 -9.24 15.63 4.29
C GLY A 234 -9.56 15.36 2.82
N CYS A 235 -8.53 15.04 2.05
CA CYS A 235 -8.68 14.86 0.60
C CYS A 235 -8.03 13.58 0.06
N SER A 236 -7.14 12.94 0.84
CA SER A 236 -6.41 11.77 0.39
C SER A 236 -5.87 10.98 1.60
N VAL A 237 -6.46 9.83 1.86
CA VAL A 237 -6.00 8.95 2.93
C VAL A 237 -4.63 8.37 2.60
N THR A 238 -3.67 8.60 3.49
CA THR A 238 -2.34 7.99 3.35
C THR A 238 -2.36 6.50 3.73
N GLY A 239 -3.23 6.09 4.64
CA GLY A 239 -3.15 4.79 5.31
C GLY A 239 -2.20 4.83 6.49
N GLY A 240 -1.75 3.66 6.99
CA GLY A 240 -0.93 3.59 8.19
C GLY A 240 -0.66 2.18 8.70
N TYR A 241 -0.44 2.04 10.03
CA TYR A 241 -0.07 0.78 10.67
C TYR A 241 -0.78 0.55 12.00
N ALA A 242 -0.99 -0.71 12.37
CA ALA A 242 -1.36 -1.08 13.73
C ALA A 242 -0.14 -0.89 14.66
N TYR A 243 -0.23 0.06 15.59
CA TYR A 243 0.87 0.35 16.52
C TYR A 243 1.07 -0.78 17.52
N ARG A 244 2.27 -1.35 17.55
CA ARG A 244 2.66 -2.46 18.44
C ARG A 244 3.90 -2.12 19.30
N GLY A 245 4.44 -0.91 19.16
CA GLY A 245 5.57 -0.43 19.93
C GLY A 245 5.22 -0.17 21.41
N ALA A 246 6.26 0.04 22.21
CA ALA A 246 6.13 0.33 23.64
C ALA A 246 6.20 1.84 23.96
N ARG A 247 6.72 2.67 23.05
CA ARG A 247 7.01 4.08 23.33
C ARG A 247 5.77 4.94 23.56
N VAL A 248 4.66 4.62 22.89
CA VAL A 248 3.39 5.36 23.04
C VAL A 248 2.28 4.40 23.49
N PRO A 249 2.18 4.10 24.81
CA PRO A 249 1.22 3.13 25.34
C PRO A 249 -0.23 3.41 24.94
N ALA A 250 -0.62 4.69 24.84
CA ALA A 250 -1.97 5.12 24.45
C ALA A 250 -2.37 4.69 23.02
N LEU A 251 -1.39 4.45 22.13
CA LEU A 251 -1.62 3.99 20.77
C LEU A 251 -1.48 2.46 20.62
N ARG A 252 -0.98 1.75 21.64
CA ARG A 252 -0.77 0.31 21.54
C ARG A 252 -2.08 -0.43 21.27
N GLY A 253 -2.09 -1.24 20.20
CA GLY A 253 -3.29 -1.94 19.76
C GLY A 253 -4.26 -1.08 18.95
N ARG A 254 -3.81 0.07 18.46
CA ARG A 254 -4.59 0.95 17.57
C ARG A 254 -3.96 0.99 16.18
N TYR A 255 -4.78 1.01 15.16
CA TYR A 255 -4.37 1.35 13.79
C TYR A 255 -4.29 2.88 13.70
N VAL A 256 -3.10 3.39 13.37
CA VAL A 256 -2.83 4.83 13.23
C VAL A 256 -2.70 5.14 11.76
N PHE A 257 -3.43 6.14 11.27
CA PHE A 257 -3.43 6.56 9.89
C PHE A 257 -3.59 8.08 9.76
N ALA A 258 -3.33 8.62 8.57
CA ALA A 258 -3.38 10.07 8.35
C ALA A 258 -3.95 10.40 6.97
N ASP A 259 -4.24 11.70 6.79
CA ASP A 259 -4.60 12.32 5.52
C ASP A 259 -3.45 13.18 4.99
N PHE A 260 -3.20 13.09 3.70
CA PHE A 260 -2.14 13.83 3.02
C PHE A 260 -2.35 15.35 3.08
N CYS A 261 -3.56 15.82 2.75
CA CYS A 261 -3.84 17.24 2.61
C CYS A 261 -3.94 17.95 3.96
N SER A 262 -4.76 17.43 4.83
CA SER A 262 -5.06 18.07 6.11
C SER A 262 -3.99 17.83 7.16
N GLY A 263 -3.16 16.79 7.00
CA GLY A 263 -2.20 16.34 7.99
C GLY A 263 -2.85 15.77 9.25
N ARG A 264 -4.17 15.61 9.26
CA ARG A 264 -4.88 15.00 10.40
C ARG A 264 -4.44 13.56 10.59
N VAL A 265 -4.29 13.18 11.85
CA VAL A 265 -3.94 11.82 12.26
C VAL A 265 -5.08 11.25 13.07
N TRP A 266 -5.46 10.04 12.75
CA TRP A 266 -6.48 9.28 13.49
C TRP A 266 -5.93 7.96 13.98
N SER A 267 -6.63 7.41 14.96
CA SER A 267 -6.43 6.03 15.40
C SER A 267 -7.75 5.33 15.65
N MET A 268 -7.76 4.01 15.47
CA MET A 268 -8.90 3.15 15.82
C MET A 268 -8.40 1.82 16.38
N ARG A 269 -9.23 1.10 17.17
CA ARG A 269 -8.83 -0.21 17.69
C ARG A 269 -8.43 -1.16 16.56
N ALA A 270 -7.22 -1.74 16.65
CA ALA A 270 -6.73 -2.78 15.76
C ALA A 270 -6.97 -4.16 16.39
N GLY A 271 -8.05 -4.82 15.99
CA GLY A 271 -8.47 -6.11 16.51
C GLY A 271 -9.54 -6.75 15.64
N PRO A 272 -10.12 -7.87 16.06
CA PRO A 272 -11.11 -8.61 15.27
C PRO A 272 -12.37 -7.81 14.89
N ARG A 273 -12.66 -6.78 15.67
CA ARG A 273 -13.75 -5.82 15.46
C ARG A 273 -13.16 -4.41 15.55
N PRO A 274 -12.66 -3.85 14.44
CA PRO A 274 -12.15 -2.48 14.42
C PRO A 274 -13.23 -1.48 14.83
N GLY A 275 -12.82 -0.37 15.46
CA GLY A 275 -13.76 0.67 15.87
C GLY A 275 -13.14 1.67 16.83
N GLY A 276 -13.98 2.56 17.39
CA GLY A 276 -13.51 3.60 18.31
C GLY A 276 -12.52 4.55 17.64
N LEU A 277 -12.92 5.10 16.49
CA LEU A 277 -12.16 6.12 15.76
C LEU A 277 -11.96 7.34 16.66
N ARG A 278 -10.71 7.82 16.71
CA ARG A 278 -10.30 9.01 17.45
C ARG A 278 -9.41 9.87 16.58
N GLU A 279 -9.55 11.16 16.66
CA GLU A 279 -8.59 12.10 16.11
C GLU A 279 -7.46 12.30 17.12
N GLU A 280 -6.23 12.13 16.67
CA GLU A 280 -5.01 12.26 17.49
C GLU A 280 -4.22 13.54 17.18
N THR A 281 -4.63 14.32 16.18
CA THR A 281 -3.94 15.49 15.66
C THR A 281 -3.56 16.47 16.77
N GLY A 282 -4.49 16.78 17.68
CA GLY A 282 -4.26 17.71 18.79
C GLY A 282 -3.32 17.19 19.89
N ARG A 283 -2.85 15.94 19.78
CA ARG A 283 -1.90 15.32 20.72
C ARG A 283 -0.49 15.26 20.16
N LEU A 284 -0.30 15.71 18.92
CA LEU A 284 1.01 15.75 18.29
C LEU A 284 1.72 17.05 18.62
N ASN A 285 3.02 16.98 18.91
CA ASN A 285 3.88 18.15 19.16
C ASN A 285 4.29 18.86 17.85
N VAL A 286 3.80 18.40 16.70
CA VAL A 286 4.07 18.96 15.39
C VAL A 286 2.80 18.95 14.54
N ARG A 287 2.54 20.03 13.84
CA ARG A 287 1.50 20.08 12.82
C ARG A 287 2.04 19.42 11.55
N LEU A 288 1.43 18.32 11.17
CA LEU A 288 1.77 17.62 9.93
C LEU A 288 1.03 18.23 8.74
N SER A 289 1.64 18.15 7.56
CA SER A 289 1.04 18.36 6.25
C SER A 289 1.75 17.46 5.24
N ASN A 290 1.15 17.26 4.08
CA ASN A 290 1.73 16.41 3.04
C ASN A 290 2.23 15.06 3.59
N VAL A 291 1.35 14.38 4.34
CA VAL A 291 1.69 13.07 4.93
C VAL A 291 1.71 12.02 3.83
N THR A 292 2.90 11.69 3.34
CA THR A 292 3.07 10.81 2.18
C THR A 292 3.17 9.33 2.53
N SER A 293 3.67 9.00 3.71
CA SER A 293 3.91 7.59 4.06
C SER A 293 4.06 7.37 5.56
N PHE A 294 3.84 6.12 5.94
CA PHE A 294 4.21 5.57 7.25
C PHE A 294 5.23 4.44 7.10
N GLY A 295 5.90 4.13 8.18
CA GLY A 295 6.77 2.98 8.30
C GLY A 295 6.77 2.42 9.71
N GLU A 296 6.99 1.11 9.83
CA GLU A 296 7.09 0.42 11.11
C GLU A 296 8.53 -0.01 11.37
N GLY A 297 9.06 0.38 12.50
CA GLY A 297 10.38 -0.02 12.95
C GLY A 297 10.40 -1.47 13.49
N ARG A 298 11.61 -2.01 13.71
CA ARG A 298 11.80 -3.38 14.23
C ARG A 298 11.05 -3.62 15.54
N ASN A 299 10.94 -2.61 16.40
CA ASN A 299 10.30 -2.70 17.72
C ASN A 299 8.81 -2.35 17.69
N GLY A 300 8.21 -2.17 16.50
CA GLY A 300 6.81 -1.77 16.35
C GLY A 300 6.57 -0.27 16.57
N ASP A 301 7.64 0.54 16.71
CA ASP A 301 7.54 2.00 16.70
C ASP A 301 7.13 2.48 15.32
N LEU A 302 6.26 3.50 15.25
CA LEU A 302 5.84 4.08 13.99
C LEU A 302 6.65 5.32 13.64
N TYR A 303 6.86 5.44 12.34
CA TYR A 303 7.44 6.61 11.69
C TYR A 303 6.43 7.15 10.69
N VAL A 304 6.47 8.45 10.45
CA VAL A 304 5.64 9.13 9.47
C VAL A 304 6.49 10.10 8.66
N ILE A 305 6.25 10.17 7.36
CA ILE A 305 6.85 11.18 6.47
C ILE A 305 5.79 12.24 6.21
N GLY A 306 6.08 13.45 6.63
CA GLY A 306 5.25 14.63 6.42
C GLY A 306 6.11 15.88 6.43
N ASN A 307 5.65 16.98 5.86
CA ASN A 307 6.42 18.25 5.78
C ASN A 307 7.83 18.08 5.18
N GLY A 308 8.04 17.07 4.32
CA GLY A 308 9.37 16.71 3.81
C GLY A 308 10.31 16.06 4.83
N ASN A 309 9.87 15.76 6.05
CA ASN A 309 10.67 15.21 7.13
C ASN A 309 10.19 13.82 7.58
N LEU A 310 11.10 13.09 8.23
CA LEU A 310 10.80 11.82 8.89
C LEU A 310 10.62 12.05 10.39
N TYR A 311 9.44 11.76 10.90
CA TYR A 311 9.12 11.83 12.32
C TYR A 311 8.93 10.43 12.90
N ARG A 312 9.14 10.30 14.20
CA ARG A 312 8.84 9.09 14.97
C ARG A 312 7.81 9.42 16.04
N PHE A 313 6.83 8.55 16.24
CA PHE A 313 5.91 8.65 17.36
C PHE A 313 6.64 8.37 18.68
N VAL A 314 6.60 9.33 19.59
CA VAL A 314 7.16 9.28 20.95
C VAL A 314 6.14 9.84 21.94
N ARG A 315 6.38 9.66 23.27
CA ARG A 315 5.59 10.31 24.32
C ARG A 315 5.77 11.83 24.26
#